data_2a5c698c87b79601215e35cff163a2d5
#
_entry.id   2a5c698c87b79601215e35cff163a2d5
#
_cell.length_a   1.000
_cell.length_b   1.000
_cell.length_c   1.000
_cell.angle_alpha   90.00
_cell.angle_beta   90.00
_cell.angle_gamma   90.00
#
_symmetry.space_group_name_H-M   'P 1'
#
loop_
_entity.id
_entity.type
_entity.pdbx_description
1 polymer ?
#
loop_
_entity_poly.entity_id
_entity_poly.type
_entity_poly.pdbx_seq_one_letter_code
_entity_poly.pdbx_strand_id
1 'polypeptide(L)'
;MPGIIARGVAPLPSPGAANAVMIPVPLFGCEPAMSDPKELRSTGLKVTAPRLRVLDLFQTSPERHLTAEDVYRRLLGEHADIGLATVYRVLTQFEQAGLLVRHHFEGGKAVYELNEGKHHDHLVCLQCGKVEEFFDPEIEKRQAKIARDRGFAIHDHSLYLYADCLKADCPDRPKGG
;
A
#
# COMPACT_ATOMS: atom_id res chain seq x y z
N MET A 1 -47.15 -42.65 4.72
CA MET A 1 -46.76 -42.02 3.47
C MET A 1 -47.75 -40.95 3.15
N PRO A 2 -47.41 -39.65 3.18
CA PRO A 2 -47.96 -38.66 2.25
C PRO A 2 -46.85 -37.81 1.64
N GLY A 3 -47.07 -37.52 0.36
CA GLY A 3 -46.26 -36.98 -0.65
C GLY A 3 -45.73 -35.55 -0.45
N ILE A 4 -44.54 -35.36 -0.92
CA ILE A 4 -43.86 -34.06 -1.04
C ILE A 4 -44.31 -33.38 -2.32
N ILE A 5 -45.00 -32.24 -2.15
CA ILE A 5 -45.38 -31.36 -3.26
C ILE A 5 -44.19 -30.50 -3.64
N ALA A 6 -43.65 -30.70 -4.84
CA ALA A 6 -42.65 -29.84 -5.42
C ALA A 6 -43.24 -28.48 -5.79
N ARG A 7 -42.76 -27.40 -5.20
CA ARG A 7 -43.08 -26.03 -5.64
C ARG A 7 -42.18 -25.64 -6.81
N GLY A 8 -42.82 -25.32 -7.92
CA GLY A 8 -42.18 -24.85 -9.14
C GLY A 8 -41.45 -23.53 -8.96
N VAL A 9 -40.24 -23.48 -9.46
CA VAL A 9 -39.44 -22.27 -9.57
C VAL A 9 -39.80 -21.56 -10.86
N ALA A 10 -40.24 -20.30 -10.75
CA ALA A 10 -40.53 -19.45 -11.91
C ALA A 10 -39.22 -19.08 -12.65
N PRO A 11 -39.27 -18.99 -14.01
CA PRO A 11 -38.07 -18.60 -14.78
C PRO A 11 -37.76 -17.11 -14.64
N LEU A 12 -36.48 -16.80 -14.54
CA LEU A 12 -35.94 -15.44 -14.53
C LEU A 12 -36.14 -14.75 -15.89
N PRO A 13 -36.41 -13.44 -15.94
CA PRO A 13 -36.52 -12.70 -17.18
C PRO A 13 -35.15 -12.52 -17.86
N SER A 14 -35.20 -12.61 -19.21
CA SER A 14 -34.06 -12.40 -20.10
C SER A 14 -33.52 -10.95 -19.99
N PRO A 15 -32.20 -10.73 -20.09
CA PRO A 15 -31.64 -9.38 -20.10
C PRO A 15 -31.96 -8.68 -21.43
N GLY A 16 -32.77 -7.63 -21.34
CA GLY A 16 -33.06 -6.74 -22.47
C GLY A 16 -31.80 -5.99 -22.92
N ALA A 17 -31.68 -5.82 -24.21
CA ALA A 17 -30.63 -5.06 -24.86
C ALA A 17 -30.58 -3.61 -24.35
N ALA A 18 -29.56 -3.28 -23.57
CA ALA A 18 -29.26 -1.91 -23.21
C ALA A 18 -28.41 -1.27 -24.31
N ASN A 19 -28.97 -0.26 -24.97
CA ASN A 19 -28.26 0.63 -25.88
C ASN A 19 -27.04 1.21 -25.19
N ALA A 20 -25.84 0.84 -25.65
CA ALA A 20 -24.59 1.46 -25.24
C ALA A 20 -24.54 2.86 -25.86
N VAL A 21 -24.86 3.87 -25.06
CA VAL A 21 -24.51 5.25 -25.35
C VAL A 21 -23.00 5.37 -25.16
N MET A 22 -22.27 5.45 -26.27
CA MET A 22 -20.85 5.72 -26.30
C MET A 22 -20.64 7.16 -25.86
N ILE A 23 -20.30 7.37 -24.59
CA ILE A 23 -19.82 8.67 -24.08
C ILE A 23 -18.40 8.83 -24.60
N PRO A 24 -18.07 9.89 -25.35
CA PRO A 24 -16.70 10.12 -25.76
C PRO A 24 -15.86 10.42 -24.51
N VAL A 25 -14.90 9.55 -24.22
CA VAL A 25 -13.88 9.80 -23.19
C VAL A 25 -13.01 10.93 -23.74
N PRO A 26 -12.93 12.10 -23.07
CA PRO A 26 -12.00 13.13 -23.48
C PRO A 26 -10.57 12.60 -23.31
N LEU A 27 -9.82 12.56 -24.41
CA LEU A 27 -8.37 12.41 -24.44
C LEU A 27 -7.73 13.68 -23.87
N PHE A 28 -7.94 13.92 -22.57
CA PHE A 28 -7.08 14.82 -21.84
C PHE A 28 -5.89 13.99 -21.36
N GLY A 29 -4.72 14.30 -21.92
CA GLY A 29 -3.45 13.85 -21.38
C GLY A 29 -3.43 14.24 -19.90
N CYS A 30 -3.57 13.23 -19.04
CA CYS A 30 -3.30 13.38 -17.63
C CYS A 30 -1.79 13.50 -17.51
N GLU A 31 -1.28 14.74 -17.57
CA GLU A 31 0.04 15.00 -17.02
C GLU A 31 -0.03 14.56 -15.55
N PRO A 32 0.92 13.73 -15.09
CA PRO A 32 0.94 13.31 -13.70
C PRO A 32 0.97 14.59 -12.84
N ALA A 33 -0.03 14.76 -11.99
CA ALA A 33 -0.10 15.88 -11.06
C ALA A 33 1.14 15.77 -10.18
N MET A 34 2.14 16.61 -10.44
CA MET A 34 3.37 16.66 -9.63
C MET A 34 2.98 17.00 -8.19
N SER A 35 3.52 16.27 -7.24
CA SER A 35 3.33 16.50 -5.79
C SER A 35 3.39 17.98 -5.43
N ASP A 36 2.44 18.44 -4.58
CA ASP A 36 2.39 19.86 -4.20
C ASP A 36 3.67 20.23 -3.41
N PRO A 37 4.45 21.20 -3.91
CA PRO A 37 5.63 21.68 -3.20
C PRO A 37 5.37 22.17 -1.77
N LYS A 38 4.11 22.46 -1.44
CA LYS A 38 3.69 22.88 -0.11
C LYS A 38 3.89 21.81 0.94
N GLU A 39 3.66 20.54 0.59
CA GLU A 39 3.85 19.42 1.50
C GLU A 39 5.30 19.31 1.95
N LEU A 40 6.27 19.40 1.03
CA LEU A 40 7.70 19.43 1.39
C LEU A 40 8.07 20.65 2.24
N ARG A 41 7.48 21.81 1.96
CA ARG A 41 7.76 23.05 2.73
C ARG A 41 7.24 22.95 4.16
N SER A 42 6.08 22.33 4.37
CA SER A 42 5.50 22.16 5.72
C SER A 42 6.37 21.33 6.64
N THR A 43 7.20 20.45 6.09
CA THR A 43 8.15 19.63 6.85
C THR A 43 9.53 20.27 7.03
N GLY A 44 9.72 21.51 6.56
CA GLY A 44 11.01 22.22 6.60
C GLY A 44 12.02 21.76 5.56
N LEU A 45 11.68 20.84 4.69
CA LEU A 45 12.56 20.35 3.63
C LEU A 45 12.60 21.33 2.44
N LYS A 46 13.80 21.53 1.89
CA LYS A 46 13.95 22.29 0.64
C LYS A 46 13.28 21.55 -0.52
N VAL A 47 12.55 22.27 -1.34
CA VAL A 47 11.96 21.74 -2.57
C VAL A 47 13.07 21.53 -3.61
N THR A 48 13.25 20.29 -4.05
CA THR A 48 14.21 19.91 -5.11
C THR A 48 13.57 18.89 -6.03
N ALA A 49 14.00 18.83 -7.29
CA ALA A 49 13.45 17.90 -8.27
C ALA A 49 13.50 16.43 -7.79
N PRO A 50 14.60 15.90 -7.23
CA PRO A 50 14.61 14.53 -6.71
C PRO A 50 13.58 14.27 -5.61
N ARG A 51 13.39 15.21 -4.67
CA ARG A 51 12.40 15.06 -3.61
C ARG A 51 10.98 15.07 -4.14
N LEU A 52 10.66 15.99 -5.05
CA LEU A 52 9.33 16.03 -5.68
C LEU A 52 9.03 14.72 -6.41
N ARG A 53 9.99 14.20 -7.20
CA ARG A 53 9.81 12.95 -7.93
C ARG A 53 9.61 11.75 -7.01
N VAL A 54 10.39 11.63 -5.94
CA VAL A 54 10.23 10.54 -4.96
C VAL A 54 8.87 10.66 -4.24
N LEU A 55 8.46 11.86 -3.84
CA LEU A 55 7.17 12.06 -3.16
C LEU A 55 6.00 11.73 -4.09
N ASP A 56 6.04 12.23 -5.32
CA ASP A 56 5.05 11.95 -6.35
C ASP A 56 4.86 10.45 -6.60
N LEU A 57 5.97 9.72 -6.67
CA LEU A 57 5.95 8.28 -6.83
C LEU A 57 5.21 7.58 -5.68
N PHE A 58 5.42 7.98 -4.44
CA PHE A 58 4.69 7.41 -3.30
C PHE A 58 3.21 7.78 -3.30
N GLN A 59 2.85 8.99 -3.76
CA GLN A 59 1.46 9.45 -3.80
C GLN A 59 0.65 8.82 -4.94
N THR A 60 1.31 8.48 -6.05
CA THR A 60 0.64 7.95 -7.26
C THR A 60 0.76 6.45 -7.42
N SER A 61 1.70 5.81 -6.71
CA SER A 61 1.91 4.37 -6.79
C SER A 61 0.72 3.58 -6.26
N PRO A 62 0.24 2.57 -6.99
CA PRO A 62 -0.74 1.61 -6.47
C PRO A 62 -0.17 0.74 -5.34
N GLU A 63 1.14 0.55 -5.30
CA GLU A 63 1.83 -0.18 -4.25
C GLU A 63 2.29 0.80 -3.17
N ARG A 64 1.80 0.62 -1.97
CA ARG A 64 2.07 1.51 -0.84
C ARG A 64 3.44 1.28 -0.22
N HIS A 65 3.92 0.04 -0.26
CA HIS A 65 5.15 -0.42 0.37
C HIS A 65 6.25 -0.58 -0.67
N LEU A 66 7.27 0.28 -0.65
CA LEU A 66 8.35 0.31 -1.63
C LEU A 66 9.72 0.24 -0.96
N THR A 67 10.61 -0.59 -1.52
CA THR A 67 12.03 -0.55 -1.17
C THR A 67 12.73 0.60 -1.90
N ALA A 68 13.92 0.97 -1.46
CA ALA A 68 14.71 1.99 -2.16
C ALA A 68 15.03 1.57 -3.61
N GLU A 69 15.24 0.29 -3.83
CA GLU A 69 15.48 -0.28 -5.16
C GLU A 69 14.23 -0.21 -6.04
N ASP A 70 13.03 -0.39 -5.49
CA ASP A 70 11.77 -0.26 -6.23
C ASP A 70 11.56 1.19 -6.66
N VAL A 71 11.76 2.13 -5.74
CA VAL A 71 11.72 3.57 -6.03
C VAL A 71 12.70 3.93 -7.14
N TYR A 72 13.96 3.48 -7.02
CA TYR A 72 14.99 3.74 -8.03
C TYR A 72 14.62 3.17 -9.40
N ARG A 73 14.15 1.91 -9.45
CA ARG A 73 13.75 1.24 -10.70
C ARG A 73 12.62 1.96 -11.41
N ARG A 74 11.62 2.47 -10.67
CA ARG A 74 10.51 3.22 -11.24
C ARG A 74 10.95 4.58 -11.77
N LEU A 75 11.77 5.31 -11.02
CA LEU A 75 12.33 6.58 -11.47
C LEU A 75 13.20 6.44 -12.72
N LEU A 76 13.95 5.34 -12.85
CA LEU A 76 14.67 5.02 -14.09
C LEU A 76 13.74 4.85 -15.29
N GLY A 77 12.61 4.16 -15.09
CA GLY A 77 11.58 3.99 -16.13
C GLY A 77 10.97 5.30 -16.61
N GLU A 78 10.96 6.32 -15.76
CA GLU A 78 10.49 7.68 -16.06
C GLU A 78 11.61 8.60 -16.64
N HIS A 79 12.76 8.04 -16.98
CA HIS A 79 13.94 8.81 -17.46
C HIS A 79 14.42 9.90 -16.48
N ALA A 80 14.14 9.74 -15.20
CA ALA A 80 14.64 10.63 -14.17
C ALA A 80 16.13 10.36 -13.94
N ASP A 81 16.96 11.40 -14.08
CA ASP A 81 18.41 11.32 -13.81
C ASP A 81 18.67 11.41 -12.28
N ILE A 82 18.24 10.36 -11.55
CA ILE A 82 18.34 10.27 -10.09
C ILE A 82 19.04 8.96 -9.74
N GLY A 83 20.27 9.04 -9.25
CA GLY A 83 21.04 7.88 -8.84
C GLY A 83 20.50 7.24 -7.53
N LEU A 84 20.74 5.93 -7.36
CA LEU A 84 20.30 5.16 -6.19
C LEU A 84 20.74 5.78 -4.84
N ALA A 85 21.96 6.29 -4.75
CA ALA A 85 22.44 6.98 -3.54
C ALA A 85 21.61 8.23 -3.20
N THR A 86 21.11 8.94 -4.21
CA THR A 86 20.21 10.08 -4.02
C THR A 86 18.84 9.61 -3.52
N VAL A 87 18.31 8.50 -4.04
CA VAL A 87 17.06 7.89 -3.57
C VAL A 87 17.18 7.57 -2.07
N TYR A 88 18.20 6.83 -1.65
CA TYR A 88 18.42 6.51 -0.23
C TYR A 88 18.48 7.75 0.66
N ARG A 89 19.21 8.79 0.20
CA ARG A 89 19.30 10.06 0.94
C ARG A 89 17.93 10.75 1.05
N VAL A 90 17.12 10.76 0.00
CA VAL A 90 15.79 11.37 0.03
C VAL A 90 14.86 10.60 0.95
N LEU A 91 14.84 9.26 0.86
CA LEU A 91 14.03 8.41 1.73
C LEU A 91 14.36 8.62 3.21
N THR A 92 15.66 8.64 3.57
CA THR A 92 16.08 8.93 4.95
C THR A 92 15.62 10.32 5.41
N GLN A 93 15.69 11.33 4.54
CA GLN A 93 15.22 12.68 4.88
C GLN A 93 13.70 12.73 5.05
N PHE A 94 12.95 11.98 4.27
CA PHE A 94 11.49 11.89 4.39
C PHE A 94 11.07 11.15 5.66
N GLU A 95 11.77 10.07 6.02
CA GLU A 95 11.59 9.38 7.29
C GLU A 95 11.83 10.33 8.47
N GLN A 96 12.96 11.04 8.49
CA GLN A 96 13.30 12.02 9.55
C GLN A 96 12.32 13.18 9.63
N ALA A 97 11.71 13.56 8.52
CA ALA A 97 10.71 14.62 8.45
C ALA A 97 9.27 14.12 8.73
N GLY A 98 9.09 12.83 8.99
CA GLY A 98 7.78 12.21 9.25
C GLY A 98 6.86 12.11 8.04
N LEU A 99 7.37 12.30 6.81
CA LEU A 99 6.62 12.08 5.57
C LEU A 99 6.47 10.61 5.23
N LEU A 100 7.49 9.82 5.53
CA LEU A 100 7.47 8.37 5.34
C LEU A 100 7.67 7.66 6.67
N VAL A 101 7.07 6.47 6.75
CA VAL A 101 7.37 5.48 7.78
C VAL A 101 8.29 4.43 7.17
N ARG A 102 9.24 3.96 7.94
CA ARG A 102 10.17 2.90 7.54
C ARG A 102 9.92 1.64 8.33
N HIS A 103 9.70 0.54 7.64
CA HIS A 103 9.53 -0.79 8.21
C HIS A 103 10.74 -1.67 7.91
N HIS A 104 11.03 -2.56 8.84
CA HIS A 104 12.03 -3.61 8.69
C HIS A 104 11.32 -4.96 8.80
N PHE A 105 10.91 -5.51 7.67
CA PHE A 105 10.34 -6.84 7.65
C PHE A 105 11.44 -7.92 7.63
N GLU A 106 11.06 -9.15 8.03
CA GLU A 106 11.92 -10.31 7.89
C GLU A 106 12.26 -10.52 6.41
N GLY A 107 13.54 -10.47 6.06
CA GLY A 107 14.02 -10.43 4.66
C GLY A 107 15.07 -9.36 4.43
N GLY A 108 15.32 -8.51 5.42
CA GLY A 108 16.49 -7.64 5.54
C GLY A 108 16.43 -6.31 4.77
N LYS A 109 15.44 -6.06 3.94
CA LYS A 109 15.30 -4.79 3.23
C LYS A 109 14.38 -3.84 3.98
N ALA A 110 14.77 -2.56 4.04
CA ALA A 110 13.89 -1.51 4.52
C ALA A 110 12.80 -1.23 3.47
N VAL A 111 11.57 -1.13 3.94
CA VAL A 111 10.39 -0.81 3.13
C VAL A 111 9.83 0.50 3.65
N TYR A 112 9.42 1.37 2.75
CA TYR A 112 8.91 2.70 3.07
C TYR A 112 7.46 2.84 2.59
N GLU A 113 6.67 3.59 3.35
CA GLU A 113 5.30 3.98 3.00
C GLU A 113 5.01 5.43 3.38
N LEU A 114 3.96 6.05 2.82
CA LEU A 114 3.50 7.38 3.24
C LEU A 114 2.96 7.33 4.66
N ASN A 115 3.38 8.29 5.48
CA ASN A 115 2.83 8.48 6.81
C ASN A 115 1.47 9.19 6.74
N GLU A 116 0.40 8.42 6.66
CA GLU A 116 -0.97 8.97 6.65
C GLU A 116 -1.51 9.27 8.06
N GLY A 117 -0.71 9.03 9.10
CA GLY A 117 -1.10 9.27 10.49
C GLY A 117 -2.19 8.33 11.02
N LYS A 118 -2.51 7.25 10.31
CA LYS A 118 -3.44 6.21 10.73
C LYS A 118 -2.67 4.96 11.12
N HIS A 119 -2.96 4.45 12.31
CA HIS A 119 -2.38 3.18 12.74
C HIS A 119 -2.92 2.02 11.91
N HIS A 120 -2.05 1.14 11.48
CA HIS A 120 -2.35 -0.14 10.84
C HIS A 120 -1.24 -1.15 11.13
N ASP A 121 -1.60 -2.41 11.05
CA ASP A 121 -0.71 -3.55 11.21
C ASP A 121 -0.42 -4.19 9.86
N HIS A 122 0.60 -5.04 9.81
CA HIS A 122 1.07 -5.62 8.56
C HIS A 122 1.02 -7.14 8.58
N LEU A 123 0.52 -7.73 7.49
CA LEU A 123 0.65 -9.14 7.18
C LEU A 123 1.64 -9.29 6.02
N VAL A 124 2.75 -9.95 6.27
CA VAL A 124 3.88 -10.08 5.33
C VAL A 124 3.97 -11.53 4.86
N CYS A 125 3.90 -11.73 3.54
CA CYS A 125 4.06 -13.05 2.98
C CYS A 125 5.56 -13.39 2.82
N LEU A 126 6.00 -14.48 3.46
CA LEU A 126 7.38 -14.95 3.36
C LEU A 126 7.72 -15.57 1.99
N GLN A 127 6.71 -15.99 1.22
CA GLN A 127 6.93 -16.62 -0.09
C GLN A 127 7.03 -15.62 -1.24
N CYS A 128 6.20 -14.57 -1.23
CA CYS A 128 6.11 -13.62 -2.34
C CYS A 128 6.50 -12.19 -1.97
N GLY A 129 6.75 -11.92 -0.68
CA GLY A 129 7.12 -10.58 -0.20
C GLY A 129 5.97 -9.58 -0.15
N LYS A 130 4.73 -9.98 -0.51
CA LYS A 130 3.57 -9.10 -0.47
C LYS A 130 3.30 -8.64 0.95
N VAL A 131 3.04 -7.34 1.11
CA VAL A 131 2.61 -6.71 2.35
C VAL A 131 1.15 -6.32 2.20
N GLU A 132 0.32 -6.73 3.16
CA GLU A 132 -1.08 -6.32 3.29
C GLU A 132 -1.24 -5.56 4.60
N GLU A 133 -1.96 -4.44 4.56
CA GLU A 133 -2.32 -3.67 5.74
C GLU A 133 -3.64 -4.18 6.31
N PHE A 134 -3.75 -4.18 7.63
CA PHE A 134 -5.01 -4.47 8.30
C PHE A 134 -5.13 -3.66 9.60
N PHE A 135 -6.35 -3.53 10.08
CA PHE A 135 -6.65 -2.97 11.39
C PHE A 135 -7.74 -3.81 12.03
N ASP A 136 -7.48 -4.32 13.24
CA ASP A 136 -8.46 -5.09 14.00
C ASP A 136 -8.64 -4.49 15.39
N PRO A 137 -9.81 -3.91 15.69
CA PRO A 137 -10.07 -3.28 16.98
C PRO A 137 -10.03 -4.25 18.16
N GLU A 138 -10.23 -5.56 17.96
CA GLU A 138 -10.13 -6.55 19.04
C GLU A 138 -8.65 -6.83 19.39
N ILE A 139 -7.77 -6.84 18.40
CA ILE A 139 -6.31 -6.92 18.63
C ILE A 139 -5.87 -5.70 19.44
N GLU A 140 -6.29 -4.51 19.05
CA GLU A 140 -5.96 -3.25 19.74
C GLU A 140 -6.42 -3.27 21.22
N LYS A 141 -7.66 -3.65 21.45
CA LYS A 141 -8.19 -3.79 22.82
C LYS A 141 -7.40 -4.80 23.64
N ARG A 142 -7.00 -5.91 23.02
CA ARG A 142 -6.25 -6.98 23.70
C ARG A 142 -4.86 -6.50 24.09
N GLN A 143 -4.16 -5.82 23.19
CA GLN A 143 -2.84 -5.24 23.44
C GLN A 143 -2.90 -4.20 24.58
N ALA A 144 -3.85 -3.26 24.48
CA ALA A 144 -4.07 -2.25 25.50
C ALA A 144 -4.39 -2.87 26.88
N LYS A 145 -5.18 -3.94 26.91
CA LYS A 145 -5.47 -4.67 28.16
C LYS A 145 -4.20 -5.32 28.72
N ILE A 146 -3.42 -6.00 27.90
CA ILE A 146 -2.17 -6.64 28.31
C ILE A 146 -1.20 -5.64 28.92
N ALA A 147 -1.07 -4.47 28.31
CA ALA A 147 -0.20 -3.41 28.82
C ALA A 147 -0.68 -2.92 30.19
N ARG A 148 -1.96 -2.56 30.31
CA ARG A 148 -2.54 -2.10 31.60
C ARG A 148 -2.41 -3.13 32.71
N ASP A 149 -2.70 -4.41 32.43
CA ASP A 149 -2.59 -5.49 33.42
C ASP A 149 -1.15 -5.64 33.94
N ARG A 150 -0.16 -5.13 33.20
CA ARG A 150 1.27 -5.12 33.57
C ARG A 150 1.78 -3.76 34.06
N GLY A 151 0.91 -2.77 34.17
CA GLY A 151 1.27 -1.42 34.66
C GLY A 151 1.88 -0.50 33.61
N PHE A 152 1.64 -0.76 32.30
CA PHE A 152 2.15 0.07 31.20
C PHE A 152 1.01 0.79 30.46
N ALA A 153 1.35 1.95 29.88
CA ALA A 153 0.54 2.64 28.87
C ALA A 153 1.25 2.54 27.53
N ILE A 154 0.54 2.07 26.50
CA ILE A 154 1.07 2.02 25.13
C ILE A 154 1.07 3.43 24.57
N HIS A 155 2.20 3.90 24.06
CA HIS A 155 2.32 5.13 23.28
C HIS A 155 2.35 4.85 21.79
N ASP A 156 2.99 3.74 21.39
CA ASP A 156 3.13 3.30 20.02
C ASP A 156 3.38 1.80 19.99
N HIS A 157 3.01 1.13 18.91
CA HIS A 157 3.30 -0.28 18.68
C HIS A 157 3.31 -0.61 17.20
N SER A 158 3.89 -1.74 16.84
CA SER A 158 3.85 -2.32 15.49
C SER A 158 3.61 -3.81 15.62
N LEU A 159 2.66 -4.33 14.85
CA LEU A 159 2.39 -5.76 14.74
C LEU A 159 2.70 -6.23 13.32
N TYR A 160 3.57 -7.21 13.20
CA TYR A 160 3.88 -7.87 11.94
C TYR A 160 3.51 -9.34 12.04
N LEU A 161 2.62 -9.80 11.17
CA LEU A 161 2.26 -11.19 11.02
C LEU A 161 2.98 -11.74 9.78
N TYR A 162 3.90 -12.67 9.98
CA TYR A 162 4.59 -13.36 8.91
C TYR A 162 3.84 -14.64 8.55
N ALA A 163 3.48 -14.79 7.29
CA ALA A 163 2.61 -15.86 6.83
C ALA A 163 2.97 -16.31 5.41
N ASP A 164 2.43 -17.45 5.02
CA ASP A 164 2.50 -17.95 3.66
C ASP A 164 1.23 -17.62 2.89
N CYS A 165 1.37 -17.16 1.65
CA CYS A 165 0.24 -16.89 0.78
C CYS A 165 -0.51 -18.19 0.44
N LEU A 166 -1.81 -18.24 0.80
CA LEU A 166 -2.67 -19.39 0.50
C LEU A 166 -3.19 -19.41 -0.95
N LYS A 167 -2.95 -18.34 -1.73
CA LYS A 167 -3.38 -18.25 -3.14
C LYS A 167 -2.49 -19.18 -3.99
N ALA A 168 -3.09 -20.15 -4.67
CA ALA A 168 -2.36 -21.07 -5.56
C ALA A 168 -1.66 -20.30 -6.69
N ASP A 169 -2.36 -19.33 -7.28
CA ASP A 169 -1.89 -18.48 -8.39
C ASP A 169 -1.52 -17.08 -7.89
N CYS A 170 -0.62 -17.00 -6.90
CA CYS A 170 -0.14 -15.70 -6.41
C CYS A 170 0.72 -15.02 -7.49
N PRO A 171 0.31 -13.85 -8.03
CA PRO A 171 1.04 -13.17 -9.09
C PRO A 171 2.42 -12.67 -8.64
N ASP A 172 2.57 -12.41 -7.34
CA ASP A 172 3.78 -11.88 -6.73
C ASP A 172 4.78 -12.99 -6.34
N ARG A 173 4.37 -14.28 -6.44
CA ARG A 173 5.25 -15.40 -6.13
C ARG A 173 6.35 -15.50 -7.20
N PRO A 174 7.64 -15.58 -6.81
CA PRO A 174 8.72 -15.81 -7.77
C PRO A 174 8.38 -17.07 -8.59
N LYS A 175 8.29 -16.93 -9.91
CA LYS A 175 8.19 -18.07 -10.79
C LYS A 175 9.48 -18.84 -10.60
N GLY A 176 9.36 -20.06 -10.06
CA GLY A 176 10.50 -20.89 -9.68
C GLY A 176 11.56 -20.89 -10.76
N GLY A 177 12.81 -20.59 -10.36
CA GLY A 177 13.98 -20.80 -11.17
C GLY A 177 14.33 -22.29 -11.22
#